data_dac573d5b1700ab8ddcdc56e2abbe8e6
#
_entry.id   dac573d5b1700ab8ddcdc56e2abbe8e6
#
_cell.length_a   1.000
_cell.length_b   1.000
_cell.length_c   1.000
_cell.angle_alpha   90.00
_cell.angle_beta   90.00
_cell.angle_gamma   90.00
#
_symmetry.space_group_name_H-M   'P 1'
#
loop_
_entity.id
_entity.type
_entity.pdbx_description
1 polymer ?
#
loop_
_entity_poly.entity_id
_entity_poly.type
_entity_poly.pdbx_seq_one_letter_code
_entity_poly.pdbx_strand_id
1 'polypeptide(L)'
;MGAAMRRIQAGNALTAFGIGFTVPFLYIYVAQVRGLGSMAATSAFVAFALGALVALPFTGRVIDRRGPVPVVMGAAVAASAGALSLGLSTGVVPILLSALALGAGQAVMQPALATMIVWCSTPTTRTRAFALQFFMQNLGLGIGGLIGGQIVDESRPGSFTLLFSIEAVMFLVLAGVIATVRMPHAPSIKDAVPKDPSQAGGGWKRLLRHKAMVQLSVLGFVIFFACYGQFESGLAAFGTEAAGISPSTLGFALAANTGAIVAAQFVVLKLVEKRRRSRVIALVGLIWTVAWLIAGFSGLGHGSATMAAAAFVSTYALFGIGEAMLSPTLAPLVADLAPEGSIGQYNSAFALVKQMALALGPLGVPLGAGVPMLYIGVFVLVSLGIAGLALRLGKRLSPVQDNPSLRAAPAPAAADAVAVAVAAKGVAARGVAEPVAV
;
A
#
# COMPACT_ATOMS: atom_id res chain seq x y z
N MET A 1 1.48 20.82 -2.35
CA MET A 1 2.41 19.80 -1.79
C MET A 1 3.83 20.35 -1.80
N GLY A 2 4.57 20.24 -0.69
CA GLY A 2 5.97 20.68 -0.58
C GLY A 2 6.94 19.82 -1.40
N ALA A 3 8.18 20.29 -1.59
CA ALA A 3 9.19 19.58 -2.38
C ALA A 3 9.51 18.18 -1.82
N ALA A 4 9.55 18.01 -0.50
CA ALA A 4 9.75 16.72 0.16
C ALA A 4 8.68 15.69 -0.26
N MET A 5 7.40 16.07 -0.17
CA MET A 5 6.29 15.20 -0.57
C MET A 5 6.37 14.81 -2.05
N ARG A 6 6.70 15.73 -2.95
CA ARG A 6 6.87 15.42 -4.39
C ARG A 6 7.96 14.38 -4.63
N ARG A 7 9.10 14.49 -3.94
CA ARG A 7 10.20 13.52 -4.02
C ARG A 7 9.79 12.14 -3.50
N ILE A 8 9.05 12.08 -2.39
CA ILE A 8 8.54 10.82 -1.83
C ILE A 8 7.57 10.17 -2.83
N GLN A 9 6.65 10.93 -3.42
CA GLN A 9 5.69 10.40 -4.39
C GLN A 9 6.37 9.93 -5.68
N ALA A 10 7.36 10.67 -6.19
CA ALA A 10 8.17 10.23 -7.33
C ALA A 10 8.93 8.93 -7.01
N GLY A 11 9.49 8.82 -5.80
CA GLY A 11 10.12 7.59 -5.33
C GLY A 11 9.16 6.41 -5.25
N ASN A 12 7.94 6.62 -4.76
CA ASN A 12 6.89 5.59 -4.74
C ASN A 12 6.53 5.11 -6.16
N ALA A 13 6.37 6.05 -7.11
CA ALA A 13 6.08 5.72 -8.50
C ALA A 13 7.20 4.92 -9.14
N LEU A 14 8.45 5.31 -8.89
CA LEU A 14 9.64 4.64 -9.42
C LEU A 14 9.77 3.22 -8.86
N THR A 15 9.54 3.03 -7.55
CA THR A 15 9.54 1.71 -6.92
C THR A 15 8.46 0.81 -7.52
N ALA A 16 7.24 1.34 -7.68
CA ALA A 16 6.13 0.56 -8.26
C ALA A 16 6.38 0.21 -9.73
N PHE A 17 7.00 1.12 -10.48
CA PHE A 17 7.43 0.86 -11.85
C PHE A 17 8.43 -0.32 -11.89
N GLY A 18 9.43 -0.34 -10.99
CA GLY A 18 10.37 -1.45 -10.86
C GLY A 18 9.69 -2.79 -10.52
N ILE A 19 8.74 -2.78 -9.57
CA ILE A 19 7.96 -3.98 -9.23
C ILE A 19 7.21 -4.52 -10.46
N GLY A 20 6.71 -3.65 -11.33
CA GLY A 20 6.06 -4.02 -12.58
C GLY A 20 6.98 -4.79 -13.53
N PHE A 21 8.29 -4.58 -13.44
CA PHE A 21 9.26 -5.36 -14.19
C PHE A 21 9.48 -6.77 -13.65
N THR A 22 9.43 -6.97 -12.33
CA THR A 22 9.91 -8.23 -11.72
C THR A 22 8.78 -9.22 -11.50
N VAL A 23 7.74 -8.81 -10.81
CA VAL A 23 6.73 -9.75 -10.30
C VAL A 23 6.03 -10.55 -11.41
N PRO A 24 5.58 -9.96 -12.53
CA PRO A 24 4.91 -10.71 -13.59
C PRO A 24 5.82 -11.72 -14.31
N PHE A 25 7.14 -11.46 -14.32
CA PHE A 25 8.09 -12.24 -15.12
C PHE A 25 8.92 -13.22 -14.30
N LEU A 26 8.84 -13.16 -12.97
CA LEU A 26 9.63 -14.01 -12.08
C LEU A 26 9.38 -15.50 -12.30
N TYR A 27 8.11 -15.89 -12.50
CA TYR A 27 7.76 -17.29 -12.76
C TYR A 27 8.40 -17.79 -14.06
N ILE A 28 8.21 -17.06 -15.15
CA ILE A 28 8.74 -17.40 -16.48
C ILE A 28 10.26 -17.51 -16.42
N TYR A 29 10.91 -16.53 -15.77
CA TYR A 29 12.36 -16.53 -15.60
C TYR A 29 12.88 -17.78 -14.90
N VAL A 30 12.32 -18.12 -13.73
CA VAL A 30 12.81 -19.26 -12.94
C VAL A 30 12.42 -20.58 -13.56
N ALA A 31 11.16 -20.77 -13.94
CA ALA A 31 10.64 -22.04 -14.40
C ALA A 31 11.10 -22.38 -15.81
N GLN A 32 11.04 -21.43 -16.74
CA GLN A 32 11.22 -21.67 -18.16
C GLN A 32 12.63 -21.26 -18.63
N VAL A 33 13.01 -20.00 -18.42
CA VAL A 33 14.29 -19.46 -18.94
C VAL A 33 15.49 -20.07 -18.23
N ARG A 34 15.43 -20.25 -16.90
CA ARG A 34 16.47 -20.96 -16.14
C ARG A 34 16.30 -22.48 -16.11
N GLY A 35 15.16 -22.98 -16.59
CA GLY A 35 14.89 -24.42 -16.67
C GLY A 35 14.79 -25.13 -15.31
N LEU A 36 14.56 -24.39 -14.21
CA LEU A 36 14.54 -24.95 -12.85
C LEU A 36 13.18 -25.54 -12.46
N GLY A 37 12.16 -25.38 -13.34
CA GLY A 37 10.83 -25.93 -13.18
C GLY A 37 9.91 -25.13 -12.25
N SER A 38 8.63 -25.51 -12.25
CA SER A 38 7.55 -24.81 -11.53
C SER A 38 7.72 -24.80 -10.03
N MET A 39 8.28 -25.86 -9.43
CA MET A 39 8.52 -25.96 -8.00
C MET A 39 9.53 -24.91 -7.53
N ALA A 40 10.63 -24.71 -8.27
CA ALA A 40 11.62 -23.69 -7.94
C ALA A 40 11.04 -22.27 -8.08
N ALA A 41 10.22 -22.02 -9.13
CA ALA A 41 9.54 -20.75 -9.32
C ALA A 41 8.57 -20.45 -8.19
N THR A 42 7.73 -21.41 -7.80
CA THR A 42 6.84 -21.26 -6.65
C THR A 42 7.60 -21.02 -5.35
N SER A 43 8.72 -21.75 -5.15
CA SER A 43 9.58 -21.54 -3.97
C SER A 43 10.21 -20.14 -3.94
N ALA A 44 10.50 -19.54 -5.09
CA ALA A 44 11.00 -18.16 -5.17
C ALA A 44 9.93 -17.14 -4.68
N PHE A 45 8.66 -17.30 -5.05
CA PHE A 45 7.57 -16.46 -4.49
C PHE A 45 7.39 -16.68 -2.99
N VAL A 46 7.50 -17.92 -2.51
CA VAL A 46 7.45 -18.20 -1.07
C VAL A 46 8.63 -17.55 -0.35
N ALA A 47 9.84 -17.63 -0.90
CA ALA A 47 11.03 -16.97 -0.32
C ALA A 47 10.85 -15.44 -0.29
N PHE A 48 10.31 -14.84 -1.36
CA PHE A 48 9.97 -13.42 -1.41
C PHE A 48 8.99 -13.03 -0.29
N ALA A 49 7.91 -13.78 -0.11
CA ALA A 49 6.93 -13.55 0.95
C ALA A 49 7.52 -13.76 2.35
N LEU A 50 8.36 -14.78 2.55
CA LEU A 50 9.06 -15.03 3.81
C LEU A 50 10.01 -13.89 4.18
N GLY A 51 10.74 -13.32 3.21
CA GLY A 51 11.55 -12.13 3.43
C GLY A 51 10.76 -10.97 4.03
N ALA A 52 9.56 -10.71 3.47
CA ALA A 52 8.64 -9.71 3.99
C ALA A 52 8.16 -10.03 5.42
N LEU A 53 7.70 -11.26 5.66
CA LEU A 53 7.16 -11.68 6.95
C LEU A 53 8.20 -11.65 8.07
N VAL A 54 9.46 -11.98 7.77
CA VAL A 54 10.55 -11.93 8.74
C VAL A 54 10.99 -10.50 9.03
N ALA A 55 11.07 -9.63 8.02
CA ALA A 55 11.58 -8.27 8.19
C ALA A 55 10.60 -7.32 8.87
N LEU A 56 9.30 -7.39 8.54
CA LEU A 56 8.28 -6.44 8.99
C LEU A 56 8.11 -6.35 10.52
N PRO A 57 8.17 -7.42 11.32
CA PRO A 57 8.04 -7.32 12.77
C PRO A 57 9.08 -6.42 13.45
N PHE A 58 10.25 -6.28 12.86
CA PHE A 58 11.36 -5.47 13.40
C PHE A 58 11.38 -4.06 12.81
N THR A 59 10.86 -3.90 11.59
CA THR A 59 10.91 -2.66 10.80
C THR A 59 10.36 -1.47 11.55
N GLY A 60 9.20 -1.61 12.19
CA GLY A 60 8.54 -0.49 12.86
C GLY A 60 9.38 0.11 13.98
N ARG A 61 10.04 -0.72 14.79
CA ARG A 61 10.92 -0.25 15.87
C ARG A 61 12.14 0.48 15.32
N VAL A 62 12.68 0.02 14.19
CA VAL A 62 13.82 0.68 13.55
C VAL A 62 13.41 2.03 12.97
N ILE A 63 12.23 2.12 12.33
CA ILE A 63 11.66 3.38 11.83
C ILE A 63 11.47 4.38 12.96
N ASP A 64 10.86 3.97 14.08
CA ASP A 64 10.58 4.86 15.21
C ASP A 64 11.85 5.33 15.93
N ARG A 65 12.92 4.51 15.94
CA ARG A 65 14.20 4.84 16.61
C ARG A 65 15.18 5.61 15.75
N ARG A 66 15.30 5.26 14.46
CA ARG A 66 16.32 5.82 13.54
C ARG A 66 15.74 6.77 12.50
N GLY A 67 14.41 6.89 12.47
CA GLY A 67 13.70 7.61 11.42
C GLY A 67 13.51 6.76 10.15
N PRO A 68 12.55 7.15 9.28
CA PRO A 68 12.21 6.39 8.09
C PRO A 68 13.25 6.51 6.96
N VAL A 69 13.98 7.63 6.83
CA VAL A 69 14.94 7.87 5.73
C VAL A 69 16.02 6.80 5.67
N PRO A 70 16.81 6.53 6.74
CA PRO A 70 17.86 5.52 6.69
C PRO A 70 17.28 4.11 6.49
N VAL A 71 16.04 3.86 6.95
CA VAL A 71 15.36 2.58 6.75
C VAL A 71 14.99 2.38 5.27
N VAL A 72 14.43 3.40 4.60
CA VAL A 72 14.16 3.32 3.15
C VAL A 72 15.45 3.12 2.36
N MET A 73 16.50 3.87 2.69
CA MET A 73 17.80 3.73 2.00
C MET A 73 18.38 2.32 2.15
N GLY A 74 18.46 1.78 3.37
CA GLY A 74 18.96 0.43 3.61
C GLY A 74 18.10 -0.63 2.93
N ALA A 75 16.78 -0.49 2.98
CA ALA A 75 15.83 -1.40 2.33
C ALA A 75 15.95 -1.34 0.80
N ALA A 76 16.12 -0.15 0.22
CA ALA A 76 16.31 0.02 -1.22
C ALA A 76 17.64 -0.60 -1.69
N VAL A 77 18.72 -0.46 -0.93
CA VAL A 77 20.00 -1.13 -1.23
C VAL A 77 19.85 -2.64 -1.14
N ALA A 78 19.16 -3.17 -0.13
CA ALA A 78 18.89 -4.60 0.00
C ALA A 78 18.03 -5.13 -1.16
N ALA A 79 16.98 -4.41 -1.54
CA ALA A 79 16.13 -4.75 -2.67
C ALA A 79 16.91 -4.70 -4.00
N SER A 80 17.76 -3.69 -4.20
CA SER A 80 18.64 -3.57 -5.36
C SER A 80 19.61 -4.75 -5.48
N ALA A 81 20.25 -5.11 -4.38
CA ALA A 81 21.13 -6.28 -4.34
C ALA A 81 20.35 -7.57 -4.64
N GLY A 82 19.14 -7.71 -4.08
CA GLY A 82 18.24 -8.84 -4.34
C GLY A 82 17.83 -8.93 -5.82
N ALA A 83 17.42 -7.81 -6.43
CA ALA A 83 17.03 -7.77 -7.85
C ALA A 83 18.23 -8.09 -8.77
N LEU A 84 19.37 -7.46 -8.54
CA LEU A 84 20.58 -7.70 -9.35
C LEU A 84 21.06 -9.15 -9.23
N SER A 85 21.15 -9.68 -8.00
CA SER A 85 21.57 -11.07 -7.78
C SER A 85 20.57 -12.07 -8.36
N LEU A 86 19.25 -11.76 -8.35
CA LEU A 86 18.23 -12.57 -8.98
C LEU A 86 18.50 -12.72 -10.49
N GLY A 87 18.75 -11.61 -11.19
CA GLY A 87 19.06 -11.60 -12.63
C GLY A 87 20.34 -12.36 -13.02
N LEU A 88 21.29 -12.45 -12.10
CA LEU A 88 22.57 -13.15 -12.30
C LEU A 88 22.55 -14.61 -11.84
N SER A 89 21.54 -15.02 -11.08
CA SER A 89 21.45 -16.34 -10.48
C SER A 89 21.10 -17.42 -11.52
N THR A 90 21.75 -18.59 -11.42
CA THR A 90 21.53 -19.74 -12.29
C THR A 90 21.04 -20.98 -11.56
N GLY A 91 21.11 -21.02 -10.23
CA GLY A 91 20.72 -22.16 -9.41
C GLY A 91 19.56 -21.81 -8.45
N VAL A 92 18.90 -22.83 -7.91
CA VAL A 92 17.74 -22.66 -7.01
C VAL A 92 18.11 -21.87 -5.76
N VAL A 93 19.17 -22.25 -5.04
CA VAL A 93 19.54 -21.61 -3.77
C VAL A 93 19.83 -20.09 -3.92
N PRO A 94 20.68 -19.65 -4.87
CA PRO A 94 20.89 -18.22 -5.08
C PRO A 94 19.61 -17.47 -5.48
N ILE A 95 18.71 -18.08 -6.27
CA ILE A 95 17.41 -17.48 -6.61
C ILE A 95 16.53 -17.28 -5.36
N LEU A 96 16.46 -18.28 -4.48
CA LEU A 96 15.68 -18.16 -3.24
C LEU A 96 16.23 -17.07 -2.31
N LEU A 97 17.55 -17.00 -2.15
CA LEU A 97 18.20 -15.96 -1.33
C LEU A 97 17.99 -14.56 -1.92
N SER A 98 18.09 -14.45 -3.25
CA SER A 98 17.83 -13.19 -3.97
C SER A 98 16.38 -12.75 -3.83
N ALA A 99 15.43 -13.67 -3.99
CA ALA A 99 13.99 -13.40 -3.83
C ALA A 99 13.65 -13.00 -2.38
N LEU A 100 14.24 -13.66 -1.39
CA LEU A 100 14.09 -13.32 0.02
C LEU A 100 14.61 -11.91 0.32
N ALA A 101 15.79 -11.55 -0.17
CA ALA A 101 16.36 -10.22 0.02
C ALA A 101 15.52 -9.13 -0.66
N LEU A 102 15.07 -9.39 -1.91
CA LEU A 102 14.20 -8.48 -2.65
C LEU A 102 12.87 -8.26 -1.94
N GLY A 103 12.22 -9.35 -1.50
CA GLY A 103 10.94 -9.29 -0.78
C GLY A 103 11.05 -8.58 0.57
N ALA A 104 12.12 -8.83 1.33
CA ALA A 104 12.41 -8.13 2.58
C ALA A 104 12.58 -6.62 2.34
N GLY A 105 13.42 -6.24 1.37
CA GLY A 105 13.67 -4.84 1.04
C GLY A 105 12.40 -4.11 0.62
N GLN A 106 11.64 -4.67 -0.31
CA GLN A 106 10.37 -4.07 -0.78
C GLN A 106 9.34 -3.93 0.36
N ALA A 107 9.20 -4.95 1.20
CA ALA A 107 8.24 -4.92 2.30
C ALA A 107 8.61 -3.86 3.36
N VAL A 108 9.89 -3.71 3.68
CA VAL A 108 10.40 -2.72 4.64
C VAL A 108 10.20 -1.28 4.13
N MET A 109 10.35 -1.05 2.82
CA MET A 109 10.16 0.28 2.24
C MET A 109 8.72 0.80 2.41
N GLN A 110 7.71 -0.06 2.32
CA GLN A 110 6.29 0.35 2.37
C GLN A 110 5.92 1.13 3.65
N PRO A 111 6.11 0.59 4.89
CA PRO A 111 5.78 1.31 6.10
C PRO A 111 6.70 2.51 6.35
N ALA A 112 7.96 2.47 5.88
CA ALA A 112 8.88 3.58 6.02
C ALA A 112 8.46 4.78 5.13
N LEU A 113 8.11 4.55 3.87
CA LEU A 113 7.57 5.56 2.97
C LEU A 113 6.22 6.09 3.47
N ALA A 114 5.34 5.22 3.98
CA ALA A 114 4.08 5.65 4.60
C ALA A 114 4.33 6.58 5.79
N THR A 115 5.33 6.29 6.63
CA THR A 115 5.73 7.15 7.74
C THR A 115 6.26 8.50 7.26
N MET A 116 7.06 8.52 6.18
CA MET A 116 7.53 9.77 5.56
C MET A 116 6.36 10.62 5.05
N ILE A 117 5.35 10.00 4.42
CA ILE A 117 4.14 10.70 3.98
C ILE A 117 3.41 11.33 5.16
N VAL A 118 3.28 10.59 6.28
CA VAL A 118 2.66 11.12 7.51
C VAL A 118 3.42 12.34 8.02
N TRP A 119 4.76 12.30 8.09
CA TRP A 119 5.58 13.40 8.58
C TRP A 119 5.65 14.60 7.62
N CYS A 120 5.41 14.38 6.32
CA CYS A 120 5.36 15.44 5.31
C CYS A 120 3.94 15.93 5.01
N SER A 121 2.92 15.46 5.73
CA SER A 121 1.51 15.83 5.56
C SER A 121 0.91 16.30 6.88
N THR A 122 -0.01 17.27 6.77
CA THR A 122 -0.88 17.63 7.89
C THR A 122 -2.05 16.64 7.99
N PRO A 123 -2.73 16.53 9.13
CA PRO A 123 -3.93 15.70 9.25
C PRO A 123 -5.00 15.99 8.20
N THR A 124 -5.09 17.23 7.71
CA THR A 124 -6.05 17.65 6.67
C THR A 124 -5.61 17.27 5.26
N THR A 125 -4.32 17.19 4.98
CA THR A 125 -3.77 16.86 3.65
C THR A 125 -3.40 15.37 3.50
N ARG A 126 -3.36 14.62 4.60
CA ARG A 126 -2.91 13.23 4.66
C ARG A 126 -3.71 12.30 3.74
N THR A 127 -5.05 12.43 3.74
CA THR A 127 -5.94 11.67 2.87
C THR A 127 -5.57 11.82 1.40
N ARG A 128 -5.31 13.07 0.95
CA ARG A 128 -4.89 13.36 -0.44
C ARG A 128 -3.50 12.82 -0.74
N ALA A 129 -2.58 12.86 0.23
CA ALA A 129 -1.23 12.37 0.05
C ALA A 129 -1.21 10.84 -0.18
N PHE A 130 -2.00 10.07 0.58
CA PHE A 130 -2.13 8.63 0.40
C PHE A 130 -2.91 8.25 -0.86
N ALA A 131 -3.93 9.02 -1.24
CA ALA A 131 -4.61 8.83 -2.53
C ALA A 131 -3.67 9.01 -3.71
N LEU A 132 -2.81 10.04 -3.68
CA LEU A 132 -1.81 10.26 -4.72
C LEU A 132 -0.74 9.17 -4.72
N GLN A 133 -0.30 8.71 -3.54
CA GLN A 133 0.62 7.57 -3.46
C GLN A 133 0.06 6.35 -4.18
N PHE A 134 -1.19 5.99 -3.88
CA PHE A 134 -1.84 4.82 -4.47
C PHE A 134 -2.00 4.97 -5.99
N PHE A 135 -2.40 6.15 -6.45
CA PHE A 135 -2.47 6.47 -7.87
C PHE A 135 -1.11 6.29 -8.56
N MET A 136 -0.04 6.87 -7.99
CA MET A 136 1.31 6.79 -8.54
C MET A 136 1.84 5.35 -8.53
N GLN A 137 1.51 4.57 -7.51
CA GLN A 137 1.89 3.15 -7.43
C GLN A 137 1.21 2.33 -8.52
N ASN A 138 -0.11 2.47 -8.71
CA ASN A 138 -0.82 1.73 -9.76
C ASN A 138 -0.38 2.15 -11.16
N LEU A 139 -0.18 3.44 -11.39
CA LEU A 139 0.33 3.94 -12.66
C LEU A 139 1.75 3.43 -12.94
N GLY A 140 2.64 3.48 -11.95
CA GLY A 140 3.99 2.95 -12.06
C GLY A 140 4.02 1.47 -12.36
N LEU A 141 3.25 0.66 -11.61
CA LEU A 141 3.13 -0.77 -11.79
C LEU A 141 2.63 -1.13 -13.21
N GLY A 142 1.57 -0.46 -13.65
CA GLY A 142 0.98 -0.71 -14.97
C GLY A 142 1.94 -0.35 -16.12
N ILE A 143 2.58 0.82 -16.08
CA ILE A 143 3.56 1.23 -17.08
C ILE A 143 4.79 0.31 -17.03
N GLY A 144 5.27 -0.05 -15.84
CA GLY A 144 6.37 -0.99 -15.66
C GLY A 144 6.08 -2.34 -16.30
N GLY A 145 4.93 -2.94 -16.02
CA GLY A 145 4.53 -4.22 -16.61
C GLY A 145 4.44 -4.20 -18.14
N LEU A 146 3.87 -3.12 -18.71
CA LEU A 146 3.78 -2.93 -20.15
C LEU A 146 5.16 -2.81 -20.82
N ILE A 147 6.04 -2.01 -20.26
CA ILE A 147 7.41 -1.84 -20.80
C ILE A 147 8.22 -3.11 -20.58
N GLY A 148 8.12 -3.73 -19.39
CA GLY A 148 8.78 -4.99 -19.10
C GLY A 148 8.43 -6.09 -20.09
N GLY A 149 7.14 -6.20 -20.45
CA GLY A 149 6.67 -7.14 -21.47
C GLY A 149 7.24 -6.92 -22.86
N GLN A 150 7.69 -5.71 -23.19
CA GLN A 150 8.36 -5.43 -24.49
C GLN A 150 9.86 -5.76 -24.47
N ILE A 151 10.47 -5.83 -23.28
CA ILE A 151 11.91 -6.11 -23.10
C ILE A 151 12.16 -7.61 -23.03
N VAL A 152 11.22 -8.36 -22.42
CA VAL A 152 11.35 -9.79 -22.14
C VAL A 152 11.32 -10.60 -23.43
N ASP A 153 12.34 -11.45 -23.60
CA ASP A 153 12.46 -12.45 -24.67
C ASP A 153 12.89 -13.78 -24.02
N GLU A 154 11.99 -14.76 -24.02
CA GLU A 154 12.21 -16.07 -23.39
C GLU A 154 13.39 -16.83 -23.99
N SER A 155 13.71 -16.57 -25.27
CA SER A 155 14.87 -17.15 -25.95
C SER A 155 16.21 -16.55 -25.53
N ARG A 156 16.16 -15.39 -24.81
CA ARG A 156 17.36 -14.62 -24.42
C ARG A 156 17.41 -14.38 -22.90
N PRO A 157 18.02 -15.24 -22.11
CA PRO A 157 18.13 -15.03 -20.65
C PRO A 157 18.68 -13.65 -20.25
N GLY A 158 19.50 -13.04 -21.11
CA GLY A 158 20.04 -11.69 -20.91
C GLY A 158 18.97 -10.61 -20.86
N SER A 159 17.80 -10.78 -21.48
CA SER A 159 16.68 -9.82 -21.42
C SER A 159 16.10 -9.72 -20.02
N PHE A 160 16.01 -10.83 -19.31
CA PHE A 160 15.59 -10.87 -17.89
C PHE A 160 16.66 -10.28 -16.96
N THR A 161 17.95 -10.57 -17.22
CA THR A 161 19.05 -9.95 -16.48
C THR A 161 19.01 -8.42 -16.64
N LEU A 162 18.76 -7.92 -17.85
CA LEU A 162 18.58 -6.48 -18.08
C LEU A 162 17.39 -5.94 -17.30
N LEU A 163 16.25 -6.63 -17.32
CA LEU A 163 15.03 -6.27 -16.60
C LEU A 163 15.29 -6.07 -15.10
N PHE A 164 15.87 -7.08 -14.43
CA PHE A 164 16.19 -7.03 -13.01
C PHE A 164 17.30 -6.01 -12.70
N SER A 165 18.23 -5.76 -13.63
CA SER A 165 19.24 -4.72 -13.49
C SER A 165 18.63 -3.32 -13.53
N ILE A 166 17.65 -3.07 -14.40
CA ILE A 166 16.88 -1.81 -14.43
C ILE A 166 16.17 -1.61 -13.10
N GLU A 167 15.49 -2.62 -12.57
CA GLU A 167 14.84 -2.56 -11.25
C GLU A 167 15.83 -2.25 -10.13
N ALA A 168 17.00 -2.93 -10.13
CA ALA A 168 18.05 -2.66 -9.15
C ALA A 168 18.52 -1.21 -9.19
N VAL A 169 18.74 -0.65 -10.39
CA VAL A 169 19.10 0.77 -10.55
C VAL A 169 17.99 1.69 -10.05
N MET A 170 16.71 1.36 -10.29
CA MET A 170 15.58 2.16 -9.81
C MET A 170 15.52 2.21 -8.27
N PHE A 171 15.84 1.11 -7.58
CA PHE A 171 15.97 1.13 -6.12
C PHE A 171 17.12 2.03 -5.64
N LEU A 172 18.26 2.04 -6.33
CA LEU A 172 19.36 2.94 -6.00
C LEU A 172 19.00 4.40 -6.26
N VAL A 173 18.30 4.70 -7.37
CA VAL A 173 17.79 6.03 -7.66
C VAL A 173 16.79 6.46 -6.59
N LEU A 174 15.90 5.57 -6.15
CA LEU A 174 15.01 5.83 -5.01
C LEU A 174 15.81 6.19 -3.76
N ALA A 175 16.84 5.39 -3.41
CA ALA A 175 17.69 5.68 -2.25
C ALA A 175 18.33 7.07 -2.35
N GLY A 176 18.86 7.43 -3.53
CA GLY A 176 19.43 8.75 -3.79
C GLY A 176 18.41 9.88 -3.67
N VAL A 177 17.22 9.72 -4.23
CA VAL A 177 16.13 10.70 -4.12
C VAL A 177 15.72 10.88 -2.65
N ILE A 178 15.54 9.79 -1.91
CA ILE A 178 15.14 9.83 -0.50
C ILE A 178 16.23 10.45 0.39
N ALA A 179 17.50 10.22 0.10
CA ALA A 179 18.61 10.86 0.81
C ALA A 179 18.55 12.40 0.74
N THR A 180 17.95 12.97 -0.32
CA THR A 180 17.78 14.43 -0.47
C THR A 180 16.55 14.98 0.24
N VAL A 181 15.69 14.12 0.82
CA VAL A 181 14.45 14.55 1.47
C VAL A 181 14.72 15.10 2.86
N ARG A 182 14.43 16.39 3.06
CA ARG A 182 14.39 17.00 4.40
C ARG A 182 12.95 17.01 4.90
N MET A 183 12.70 16.35 6.03
CA MET A 183 11.36 16.25 6.59
C MET A 183 11.06 17.43 7.52
N PRO A 184 10.04 18.25 7.23
CA PRO A 184 9.77 19.47 7.98
C PRO A 184 9.20 19.23 9.39
N HIS A 185 8.58 18.08 9.62
CA HIS A 185 7.92 17.74 10.88
C HIS A 185 8.47 16.44 11.49
N ALA A 186 9.74 16.11 11.22
CA ALA A 186 10.38 14.99 11.90
C ALA A 186 10.42 15.30 13.41
N PRO A 187 9.80 14.46 14.27
CA PRO A 187 10.00 14.59 15.72
C PRO A 187 11.50 14.52 15.97
N SER A 188 12.03 15.37 16.84
CA SER A 188 13.43 15.23 17.26
C SER A 188 13.61 13.82 17.81
N ILE A 189 14.65 13.10 17.35
CA ILE A 189 14.96 11.75 17.86
C ILE A 189 15.10 11.78 19.39
N LYS A 190 15.52 12.91 19.95
CA LYS A 190 15.62 13.13 21.40
C LYS A 190 14.24 13.26 22.08
N ASP A 191 13.25 13.83 21.37
CA ASP A 191 11.88 13.99 21.87
C ASP A 191 11.02 12.73 21.63
N ALA A 192 11.42 11.88 20.68
CA ALA A 192 10.78 10.59 20.38
C ALA A 192 11.09 9.50 21.43
N VAL A 193 12.11 9.70 22.27
CA VAL A 193 12.33 8.83 23.44
C VAL A 193 11.26 9.19 24.46
N PRO A 194 10.33 8.28 24.81
CA PRO A 194 9.32 8.55 25.80
C PRO A 194 10.00 8.99 27.09
N LYS A 195 9.63 10.15 27.64
CA LYS A 195 10.15 10.67 28.93
C LYS A 195 9.83 9.72 30.09
N ASP A 196 8.88 8.82 29.89
CA ASP A 196 8.47 7.80 30.86
C ASP A 196 8.98 6.42 30.39
N PRO A 197 9.88 5.74 31.12
CA PRO A 197 10.38 4.41 30.80
C PRO A 197 9.27 3.36 30.63
N SER A 198 8.11 3.53 31.27
CA SER A 198 6.94 2.67 31.11
C SER A 198 6.32 2.76 29.70
N GLN A 199 6.53 3.88 29.01
CA GLN A 199 6.07 4.10 27.62
C GLN A 199 7.10 3.63 26.57
N ALA A 200 8.38 3.56 26.92
CA ALA A 200 9.46 3.12 26.04
C ALA A 200 9.42 1.62 25.74
N GLY A 201 8.76 0.81 26.59
CA GLY A 201 8.70 -0.66 26.49
C GLY A 201 7.47 -1.26 25.78
N GLY A 202 6.57 -0.44 25.24
CA GLY A 202 5.22 -0.89 24.83
C GLY A 202 5.15 -1.78 23.59
N GLY A 203 6.05 -1.65 22.63
CA GLY A 203 6.18 -2.49 21.43
C GLY A 203 4.87 -3.16 20.95
N TRP A 204 4.98 -4.41 20.60
CA TRP A 204 3.85 -5.24 20.16
C TRP A 204 2.77 -5.40 21.24
N LYS A 205 3.11 -5.47 22.52
CA LYS A 205 2.13 -5.59 23.63
C LYS A 205 1.17 -4.39 23.68
N ARG A 206 1.68 -3.18 23.49
CA ARG A 206 0.86 -1.94 23.46
C ARG A 206 -0.06 -1.94 22.25
N LEU A 207 0.46 -2.32 21.07
CA LEU A 207 -0.32 -2.40 19.84
C LEU A 207 -1.46 -3.43 19.98
N LEU A 208 -1.19 -4.63 20.50
CA LEU A 208 -2.20 -5.68 20.73
C LEU A 208 -3.24 -5.30 21.80
N ARG A 209 -2.92 -4.39 22.71
CA ARG A 209 -3.88 -3.84 23.68
C ARG A 209 -4.73 -2.69 23.10
N HIS A 210 -4.32 -2.09 21.99
CA HIS A 210 -5.05 -0.99 21.36
C HIS A 210 -6.24 -1.54 20.54
N LYS A 211 -7.40 -1.65 21.21
CA LYS A 211 -8.61 -2.30 20.66
C LYS A 211 -9.02 -1.81 19.27
N ALA A 212 -8.93 -0.50 18.98
CA ALA A 212 -9.25 0.05 17.67
C ALA A 212 -8.26 -0.41 16.59
N MET A 213 -6.95 -0.45 16.93
CA MET A 213 -5.93 -0.93 15.99
C MET A 213 -6.04 -2.43 15.71
N VAL A 214 -6.32 -3.24 16.74
CA VAL A 214 -6.55 -4.68 16.55
C VAL A 214 -7.76 -4.91 15.65
N GLN A 215 -8.87 -4.20 15.88
CA GLN A 215 -10.05 -4.31 15.04
C GLN A 215 -9.79 -3.83 13.60
N LEU A 216 -9.02 -2.75 13.42
CA LEU A 216 -8.58 -2.30 12.09
C LEU A 216 -7.68 -3.33 11.42
N SER A 217 -6.79 -4.00 12.18
CA SER A 217 -5.92 -5.06 11.67
C SER A 217 -6.72 -6.29 11.20
N VAL A 218 -7.73 -6.72 11.98
CA VAL A 218 -8.64 -7.80 11.57
C VAL A 218 -9.42 -7.40 10.33
N LEU A 219 -9.98 -6.19 10.30
CA LEU A 219 -10.69 -5.66 9.13
C LEU A 219 -9.75 -5.60 7.91
N GLY A 220 -8.52 -5.10 8.09
CA GLY A 220 -7.51 -5.04 7.03
C GLY A 220 -7.14 -6.43 6.50
N PHE A 221 -6.96 -7.41 7.40
CA PHE A 221 -6.71 -8.79 7.00
C PHE A 221 -7.83 -9.32 6.09
N VAL A 222 -9.08 -9.18 6.53
CA VAL A 222 -10.25 -9.64 5.76
C VAL A 222 -10.34 -8.94 4.41
N ILE A 223 -10.10 -7.62 4.36
CA ILE A 223 -10.07 -6.81 3.13
C ILE A 223 -9.00 -7.33 2.17
N PHE A 224 -7.76 -7.46 2.63
CA PHE A 224 -6.64 -7.87 1.77
C PHE A 224 -6.76 -9.33 1.33
N PHE A 225 -7.26 -10.20 2.18
CA PHE A 225 -7.50 -11.60 1.85
C PHE A 225 -8.63 -11.75 0.82
N ALA A 226 -9.77 -11.06 1.03
CA ALA A 226 -10.96 -11.19 0.18
C ALA A 226 -10.84 -10.50 -1.18
N CYS A 227 -9.91 -9.57 -1.35
CA CYS A 227 -9.69 -8.86 -2.60
C CYS A 227 -8.33 -9.25 -3.19
N TYR A 228 -7.27 -8.63 -2.73
CA TYR A 228 -5.93 -8.77 -3.31
C TYR A 228 -5.40 -10.21 -3.29
N GLY A 229 -5.66 -10.96 -2.21
CA GLY A 229 -5.27 -12.36 -2.10
C GLY A 229 -5.97 -13.27 -3.10
N GLN A 230 -7.13 -12.87 -3.63
CA GLN A 230 -7.92 -13.68 -4.56
C GLN A 230 -7.67 -13.36 -6.02
N PHE A 231 -7.18 -12.16 -6.35
CA PHE A 231 -7.02 -11.72 -7.75
C PHE A 231 -6.21 -12.67 -8.62
N GLU A 232 -5.04 -13.07 -8.14
CA GLU A 232 -4.11 -13.94 -8.85
C GLU A 232 -4.17 -15.39 -8.37
N SER A 233 -5.16 -15.73 -7.52
CA SER A 233 -5.31 -17.06 -6.95
C SER A 233 -6.72 -17.62 -7.14
N GLY A 234 -7.55 -17.64 -6.10
CA GLY A 234 -8.86 -18.28 -6.13
C GLY A 234 -9.82 -17.71 -7.17
N LEU A 235 -9.85 -16.38 -7.40
CA LEU A 235 -10.71 -15.77 -8.40
C LEU A 235 -10.21 -16.05 -9.83
N ALA A 236 -8.90 -16.10 -10.03
CA ALA A 236 -8.31 -16.51 -11.31
C ALA A 236 -8.63 -17.97 -11.62
N ALA A 237 -8.49 -18.89 -10.63
CA ALA A 237 -8.86 -20.30 -10.77
C ALA A 237 -10.36 -20.47 -11.04
N PHE A 238 -11.23 -19.77 -10.31
CA PHE A 238 -12.66 -19.72 -10.60
C PHE A 238 -12.95 -19.28 -12.04
N GLY A 239 -12.31 -18.22 -12.48
CA GLY A 239 -12.48 -17.67 -13.83
C GLY A 239 -12.11 -18.68 -14.91
N THR A 240 -10.92 -19.27 -14.82
CA THR A 240 -10.40 -20.19 -15.85
C THR A 240 -11.06 -21.56 -15.81
N GLU A 241 -11.29 -22.13 -14.64
CA GLU A 241 -11.76 -23.52 -14.50
C GLU A 241 -13.29 -23.64 -14.41
N ALA A 242 -13.97 -22.69 -13.74
CA ALA A 242 -15.42 -22.75 -13.57
C ALA A 242 -16.18 -21.87 -14.56
N ALA A 243 -15.68 -20.66 -14.88
CA ALA A 243 -16.36 -19.73 -15.78
C ALA A 243 -15.86 -19.79 -17.25
N GLY A 244 -14.86 -20.64 -17.56
CA GLY A 244 -14.31 -20.80 -18.90
C GLY A 244 -13.64 -19.52 -19.47
N ILE A 245 -13.14 -18.66 -18.61
CA ILE A 245 -12.50 -17.39 -18.96
C ILE A 245 -11.11 -17.67 -19.55
N SER A 246 -10.84 -17.12 -20.74
CA SER A 246 -9.53 -17.26 -21.37
C SER A 246 -8.44 -16.48 -20.61
N PRO A 247 -7.16 -16.92 -20.70
CA PRO A 247 -6.04 -16.18 -20.09
C PRO A 247 -5.95 -14.72 -20.58
N SER A 248 -6.28 -14.45 -21.84
CA SER A 248 -6.32 -13.09 -22.37
C SER A 248 -7.41 -12.24 -21.72
N THR A 249 -8.61 -12.80 -21.49
CA THR A 249 -9.69 -12.12 -20.78
C THR A 249 -9.32 -11.85 -19.33
N LEU A 250 -8.61 -12.76 -18.65
CA LEU A 250 -8.07 -12.53 -17.30
C LEU A 250 -7.07 -11.36 -17.30
N GLY A 251 -6.20 -11.27 -18.31
CA GLY A 251 -5.31 -10.12 -18.50
C GLY A 251 -6.08 -8.80 -18.68
N PHE A 252 -7.17 -8.81 -19.47
CA PHE A 252 -8.05 -7.65 -19.61
C PHE A 252 -8.75 -7.29 -18.28
N ALA A 253 -9.15 -8.27 -17.48
CA ALA A 253 -9.76 -8.03 -16.18
C ALA A 253 -8.79 -7.33 -15.21
N LEU A 254 -7.53 -7.77 -15.16
CA LEU A 254 -6.47 -7.10 -14.38
C LEU A 254 -6.21 -5.67 -14.87
N ALA A 255 -6.18 -5.47 -16.19
CA ALA A 255 -6.05 -4.14 -16.79
C ALA A 255 -7.27 -3.25 -16.47
N ALA A 256 -8.49 -3.82 -16.45
CA ALA A 256 -9.71 -3.11 -16.10
C ALA A 256 -9.71 -2.68 -14.61
N ASN A 257 -9.19 -3.50 -13.70
CA ASN A 257 -8.97 -3.11 -12.31
C ASN A 257 -8.07 -1.88 -12.21
N THR A 258 -6.87 -1.93 -12.80
CA THR A 258 -5.93 -0.80 -12.80
C THR A 258 -6.52 0.44 -13.48
N GLY A 259 -7.19 0.26 -14.62
CA GLY A 259 -7.88 1.34 -15.33
C GLY A 259 -8.98 1.99 -14.50
N ALA A 260 -9.78 1.20 -13.79
CA ALA A 260 -10.83 1.69 -12.89
C ALA A 260 -10.22 2.48 -11.71
N ILE A 261 -9.12 2.01 -11.11
CA ILE A 261 -8.41 2.75 -10.06
C ILE A 261 -7.95 4.12 -10.59
N VAL A 262 -7.24 4.14 -11.71
CA VAL A 262 -6.67 5.37 -12.28
C VAL A 262 -7.78 6.37 -12.65
N ALA A 263 -8.84 5.90 -13.31
CA ALA A 263 -9.96 6.74 -13.74
C ALA A 263 -10.79 7.26 -12.55
N ALA A 264 -11.05 6.41 -11.55
CA ALA A 264 -11.92 6.74 -10.43
C ALA A 264 -11.21 7.54 -9.34
N GLN A 265 -9.88 7.46 -9.20
CA GLN A 265 -9.14 7.94 -8.02
C GLN A 265 -9.46 9.38 -7.62
N PHE A 266 -9.49 10.30 -8.56
CA PHE A 266 -9.71 11.73 -8.25
C PHE A 266 -11.19 12.03 -7.96
N VAL A 267 -12.12 11.34 -8.61
CA VAL A 267 -13.57 11.47 -8.35
C VAL A 267 -13.90 10.90 -6.98
N VAL A 268 -13.42 9.69 -6.73
CA VAL A 268 -13.60 8.99 -5.45
C VAL A 268 -13.00 9.78 -4.30
N LEU A 269 -11.80 10.34 -4.48
CA LEU A 269 -11.17 11.17 -3.45
C LEU A 269 -12.08 12.33 -3.00
N LYS A 270 -12.69 13.07 -3.95
CA LYS A 270 -13.62 14.16 -3.64
C LYS A 270 -14.86 13.68 -2.88
N LEU A 271 -15.35 12.47 -3.21
CA LEU A 271 -16.52 11.89 -2.57
C LEU A 271 -16.23 11.43 -1.13
N VAL A 272 -15.05 10.84 -0.87
CA VAL A 272 -14.72 10.23 0.42
C VAL A 272 -14.06 11.19 1.41
N GLU A 273 -13.39 12.24 0.93
CA GLU A 273 -12.56 13.15 1.75
C GLU A 273 -13.35 13.78 2.91
N LYS A 274 -14.66 14.01 2.73
CA LYS A 274 -15.55 14.63 3.74
C LYS A 274 -16.45 13.62 4.45
N ARG A 275 -16.29 12.33 4.18
CA ARG A 275 -17.15 11.28 4.74
C ARG A 275 -16.49 10.58 5.91
N ARG A 276 -17.30 9.89 6.72
CA ARG A 276 -16.81 9.01 7.78
C ARG A 276 -16.09 7.81 7.17
N ARG A 277 -14.85 7.58 7.55
CA ARG A 277 -14.01 6.48 7.06
C ARG A 277 -14.66 5.11 7.25
N SER A 278 -15.28 4.87 8.40
CA SER A 278 -16.02 3.65 8.68
C SER A 278 -17.15 3.40 7.69
N ARG A 279 -17.90 4.43 7.29
CA ARG A 279 -18.97 4.31 6.28
C ARG A 279 -18.42 4.10 4.88
N VAL A 280 -17.28 4.74 4.56
CA VAL A 280 -16.62 4.53 3.26
C VAL A 280 -16.15 3.08 3.14
N ILE A 281 -15.49 2.53 4.16
CA ILE A 281 -15.05 1.12 4.15
C ILE A 281 -16.25 0.16 4.09
N ALA A 282 -17.35 0.49 4.79
CA ALA A 282 -18.58 -0.30 4.70
C ALA A 282 -19.16 -0.29 3.27
N LEU A 283 -19.15 0.85 2.60
CA LEU A 283 -19.59 0.96 1.20
C LEU A 283 -18.71 0.13 0.26
N VAL A 284 -17.39 0.10 0.50
CA VAL A 284 -16.47 -0.77 -0.25
C VAL A 284 -16.87 -2.25 -0.08
N GLY A 285 -17.18 -2.69 1.14
CA GLY A 285 -17.67 -4.04 1.38
C GLY A 285 -18.94 -4.36 0.58
N LEU A 286 -19.87 -3.40 0.46
CA LEU A 286 -21.08 -3.57 -0.35
C LEU A 286 -20.78 -3.60 -1.86
N ILE A 287 -19.90 -2.74 -2.35
CA ILE A 287 -19.45 -2.75 -3.76
C ILE A 287 -18.81 -4.10 -4.09
N TRP A 288 -17.95 -4.61 -3.22
CA TRP A 288 -17.30 -5.91 -3.42
C TRP A 288 -18.26 -7.09 -3.28
N THR A 289 -19.31 -6.97 -2.47
CA THR A 289 -20.41 -7.95 -2.46
C THR A 289 -21.05 -8.05 -3.83
N VAL A 290 -21.34 -6.90 -4.48
CA VAL A 290 -21.87 -6.87 -5.86
C VAL A 290 -20.85 -7.43 -6.84
N ALA A 291 -19.57 -7.11 -6.69
CA ALA A 291 -18.51 -7.65 -7.53
C ALA A 291 -18.45 -9.19 -7.47
N TRP A 292 -18.51 -9.78 -6.27
CA TRP A 292 -18.55 -11.24 -6.09
C TRP A 292 -19.81 -11.88 -6.67
N LEU A 293 -20.98 -11.24 -6.57
CA LEU A 293 -22.21 -11.71 -7.21
C LEU A 293 -22.10 -11.71 -8.73
N ILE A 294 -21.50 -10.67 -9.32
CA ILE A 294 -21.25 -10.59 -10.76
C ILE A 294 -20.22 -11.65 -11.19
N ALA A 295 -19.17 -11.90 -10.38
CA ALA A 295 -18.25 -13.01 -10.63
C ALA A 295 -18.99 -14.35 -10.63
N GLY A 296 -19.87 -14.59 -9.66
CA GLY A 296 -20.72 -15.80 -9.60
C GLY A 296 -21.58 -15.95 -10.86
N PHE A 297 -22.18 -14.87 -11.32
CA PHE A 297 -22.98 -14.88 -12.55
C PHE A 297 -22.14 -15.31 -13.77
N SER A 298 -20.88 -14.94 -13.89
CA SER A 298 -20.01 -15.36 -14.99
C SER A 298 -19.80 -16.88 -15.04
N GLY A 299 -19.89 -17.57 -13.89
CA GLY A 299 -19.71 -19.03 -13.76
C GLY A 299 -21.01 -19.86 -13.87
N LEU A 300 -22.19 -19.24 -14.02
CA LEU A 300 -23.46 -19.98 -14.07
C LEU A 300 -23.72 -20.66 -15.42
N GLY A 301 -22.89 -20.48 -16.45
CA GLY A 301 -23.08 -21.04 -17.78
C GLY A 301 -24.32 -20.53 -18.54
N HIS A 302 -25.03 -19.54 -18.00
CA HIS A 302 -26.21 -18.94 -18.61
C HIS A 302 -25.79 -17.74 -19.47
N GLY A 303 -25.84 -17.86 -20.79
CA GLY A 303 -25.53 -16.78 -21.71
C GLY A 303 -24.35 -17.07 -22.65
N SER A 304 -23.95 -16.05 -23.42
CA SER A 304 -22.82 -16.17 -24.33
C SER A 304 -21.48 -16.06 -23.58
N ALA A 305 -20.42 -16.64 -24.13
CA ALA A 305 -19.05 -16.48 -23.63
C ALA A 305 -18.65 -15.00 -23.46
N THR A 306 -19.15 -14.14 -24.35
CA THR A 306 -18.94 -12.69 -24.28
C THR A 306 -19.58 -12.08 -23.02
N MET A 307 -20.78 -12.53 -22.63
CA MET A 307 -21.46 -12.06 -21.42
C MET A 307 -20.70 -12.51 -20.15
N ALA A 308 -20.25 -13.76 -20.12
CA ALA A 308 -19.40 -14.27 -19.03
C ALA A 308 -18.09 -13.47 -18.91
N ALA A 309 -17.42 -13.23 -20.03
CA ALA A 309 -16.21 -12.41 -20.08
C ALA A 309 -16.45 -10.97 -19.60
N ALA A 310 -17.52 -10.33 -20.06
CA ALA A 310 -17.89 -8.97 -19.65
C ALA A 310 -18.21 -8.88 -18.14
N ALA A 311 -18.94 -9.86 -17.59
CA ALA A 311 -19.22 -9.94 -16.16
C ALA A 311 -17.92 -10.12 -15.36
N PHE A 312 -17.03 -11.02 -15.79
CA PHE A 312 -15.76 -11.25 -15.13
C PHE A 312 -14.85 -10.01 -15.12
N VAL A 313 -14.73 -9.33 -16.27
CA VAL A 313 -13.97 -8.06 -16.38
C VAL A 313 -14.59 -6.97 -15.50
N SER A 314 -15.93 -6.87 -15.47
CA SER A 314 -16.64 -5.90 -14.62
C SER A 314 -16.40 -6.16 -13.12
N THR A 315 -16.23 -7.41 -12.71
CA THR A 315 -15.85 -7.77 -11.33
C THR A 315 -14.55 -7.09 -10.92
N TYR A 316 -13.51 -7.21 -11.73
CA TYR A 316 -12.21 -6.59 -11.47
C TYR A 316 -12.27 -5.06 -11.48
N ALA A 317 -13.05 -4.47 -12.37
CA ALA A 317 -13.28 -3.02 -12.40
C ALA A 317 -13.96 -2.53 -11.10
N LEU A 318 -14.97 -3.24 -10.60
CA LEU A 318 -15.64 -2.91 -9.33
C LEU A 318 -14.71 -3.07 -8.13
N PHE A 319 -13.84 -4.09 -8.13
CA PHE A 319 -12.80 -4.18 -7.13
C PHE A 319 -11.89 -2.96 -7.15
N GLY A 320 -11.45 -2.51 -8.34
CA GLY A 320 -10.63 -1.32 -8.50
C GLY A 320 -11.28 -0.04 -7.97
N ILE A 321 -12.59 0.14 -8.17
CA ILE A 321 -13.33 1.27 -7.58
C ILE A 321 -13.28 1.22 -6.05
N GLY A 322 -13.50 0.04 -5.46
CA GLY A 322 -13.40 -0.14 -4.01
C GLY A 322 -11.99 0.14 -3.49
N GLU A 323 -10.96 -0.30 -4.17
CA GLU A 323 -9.55 -0.05 -3.84
C GLU A 323 -9.21 1.45 -3.87
N ALA A 324 -9.70 2.18 -4.88
CA ALA A 324 -9.55 3.63 -4.96
C ALA A 324 -10.17 4.36 -3.75
N MET A 325 -11.25 3.78 -3.16
CA MET A 325 -11.88 4.30 -1.94
C MET A 325 -11.12 3.93 -0.67
N LEU A 326 -10.48 2.76 -0.62
CA LEU A 326 -9.76 2.28 0.56
C LEU A 326 -8.47 3.04 0.83
N SER A 327 -7.71 3.35 -0.21
CA SER A 327 -6.40 4.00 -0.07
C SER A 327 -6.46 5.32 0.72
N PRO A 328 -7.36 6.27 0.41
CA PRO A 328 -7.51 7.51 1.19
C PRO A 328 -8.15 7.32 2.56
N THR A 329 -8.59 6.12 2.93
CA THR A 329 -9.26 5.83 4.20
C THR A 329 -8.41 5.00 5.16
N LEU A 330 -7.90 3.84 4.72
CA LEU A 330 -7.19 2.88 5.59
C LEU A 330 -5.83 3.40 6.05
N ALA A 331 -4.96 3.78 5.13
CA ALA A 331 -3.60 4.18 5.47
C ALA A 331 -3.55 5.43 6.37
N PRO A 332 -4.33 6.51 6.10
CA PRO A 332 -4.44 7.62 7.04
C PRO A 332 -5.01 7.22 8.40
N LEU A 333 -5.95 6.25 8.46
CA LEU A 333 -6.55 5.81 9.72
C LEU A 333 -5.53 5.07 10.59
N VAL A 334 -4.69 4.22 10.00
CA VAL A 334 -3.57 3.57 10.71
C VAL A 334 -2.65 4.62 11.36
N ALA A 335 -2.28 5.65 10.60
CA ALA A 335 -1.44 6.73 11.09
C ALA A 335 -2.11 7.57 12.18
N ASP A 336 -3.43 7.80 12.08
CA ASP A 336 -4.21 8.59 13.04
C ASP A 336 -4.51 7.82 14.35
N LEU A 337 -4.42 6.50 14.34
CA LEU A 337 -4.49 5.65 15.52
C LEU A 337 -3.16 5.50 16.23
N ALA A 338 -2.06 5.77 15.54
CA ALA A 338 -0.72 5.62 16.10
C ALA A 338 -0.45 6.73 17.15
N PRO A 339 -0.01 6.37 18.36
CA PRO A 339 0.51 7.34 19.31
C PRO A 339 1.76 8.04 18.76
N GLU A 340 2.05 9.24 19.25
CA GLU A 340 3.29 9.95 18.94
C GLU A 340 4.50 9.07 19.22
N GLY A 341 5.47 9.04 18.31
CA GLY A 341 6.67 8.20 18.40
C GLY A 341 6.48 6.71 18.07
N SER A 342 5.28 6.27 17.64
CA SER A 342 4.99 4.86 17.32
C SER A 342 4.39 4.67 15.91
N ILE A 343 4.48 5.67 15.04
CA ILE A 343 3.88 5.64 13.69
C ILE A 343 4.50 4.52 12.84
N GLY A 344 5.81 4.32 12.95
CA GLY A 344 6.53 3.24 12.27
C GLY A 344 6.03 1.86 12.67
N GLN A 345 5.83 1.62 13.98
CA GLN A 345 5.31 0.36 14.50
C GLN A 345 3.90 0.07 13.99
N TYR A 346 2.99 1.05 14.01
CA TYR A 346 1.62 0.88 13.54
C TYR A 346 1.56 0.61 12.03
N ASN A 347 2.33 1.35 11.23
CA ASN A 347 2.44 1.13 9.78
C ASN A 347 3.04 -0.24 9.46
N SER A 348 4.09 -0.67 10.18
CA SER A 348 4.73 -1.98 9.96
C SER A 348 3.83 -3.13 10.38
N ALA A 349 3.10 -2.99 11.49
CA ALA A 349 2.14 -3.99 11.93
C ALA A 349 1.00 -4.17 10.91
N PHE A 350 0.50 -3.06 10.35
CA PHE A 350 -0.54 -3.13 9.33
C PHE A 350 -0.01 -3.69 8.00
N ALA A 351 1.23 -3.37 7.63
CA ALA A 351 1.91 -3.97 6.49
C ALA A 351 2.11 -5.48 6.67
N LEU A 352 2.47 -5.94 7.89
CA LEU A 352 2.56 -7.37 8.22
C LEU A 352 1.21 -8.07 8.05
N VAL A 353 0.13 -7.48 8.54
CA VAL A 353 -1.24 -8.00 8.37
C VAL A 353 -1.60 -8.15 6.89
N LYS A 354 -1.26 -7.15 6.07
CA LYS A 354 -1.45 -7.20 4.62
C LYS A 354 -0.66 -8.37 4.00
N GLN A 355 0.61 -8.52 4.34
CA GLN A 355 1.45 -9.60 3.79
C GLN A 355 0.96 -10.98 4.22
N MET A 356 0.50 -11.15 5.46
CA MET A 356 -0.13 -12.40 5.91
C MET A 356 -1.38 -12.72 5.10
N ALA A 357 -2.24 -11.74 4.85
CA ALA A 357 -3.45 -11.91 4.06
C ALA A 357 -3.14 -12.34 2.61
N LEU A 358 -2.14 -11.70 1.99
CA LEU A 358 -1.70 -12.05 0.63
C LEU A 358 -1.07 -13.46 0.58
N ALA A 359 -0.23 -13.81 1.55
CA ALA A 359 0.40 -15.14 1.62
C ALA A 359 -0.62 -16.28 1.79
N LEU A 360 -1.76 -16.00 2.41
CA LEU A 360 -2.86 -16.97 2.59
C LEU A 360 -3.87 -16.97 1.42
N GLY A 361 -3.77 -16.00 0.50
CA GLY A 361 -4.65 -15.90 -0.68
C GLY A 361 -4.82 -17.20 -1.46
N PRO A 362 -3.72 -17.93 -1.78
CA PRO A 362 -3.79 -19.19 -2.52
C PRO A 362 -4.63 -20.30 -1.87
N LEU A 363 -4.95 -20.20 -0.57
CA LEU A 363 -5.90 -21.13 0.08
C LEU A 363 -7.32 -21.07 -0.53
N GLY A 364 -7.63 -20.00 -1.27
CA GLY A 364 -8.87 -19.88 -2.03
C GLY A 364 -8.92 -20.73 -3.30
N VAL A 365 -7.78 -21.15 -3.86
CA VAL A 365 -7.69 -21.87 -5.13
C VAL A 365 -8.50 -23.17 -5.14
N PRO A 366 -8.35 -24.09 -4.15
CA PRO A 366 -9.14 -25.33 -4.13
C PRO A 366 -10.65 -25.10 -4.09
N LEU A 367 -11.10 -24.03 -3.43
CA LEU A 367 -12.51 -23.66 -3.40
C LEU A 367 -12.97 -23.05 -4.74
N GLY A 368 -12.17 -22.17 -5.33
CA GLY A 368 -12.48 -21.51 -6.61
C GLY A 368 -12.60 -22.51 -7.77
N ALA A 369 -11.67 -23.45 -7.83
CA ALA A 369 -11.65 -24.50 -8.87
C ALA A 369 -12.64 -25.65 -8.57
N GLY A 370 -12.67 -26.13 -7.31
CA GLY A 370 -13.39 -27.35 -6.97
C GLY A 370 -14.85 -27.17 -6.60
N VAL A 371 -15.20 -26.05 -5.92
CA VAL A 371 -16.57 -25.79 -5.44
C VAL A 371 -16.95 -24.31 -5.69
N PRO A 372 -17.08 -23.93 -6.98
CA PRO A 372 -17.11 -22.51 -7.39
C PRO A 372 -18.25 -21.71 -6.76
N MET A 373 -19.45 -22.27 -6.62
CA MET A 373 -20.58 -21.54 -6.02
C MET A 373 -20.42 -21.35 -4.51
N LEU A 374 -19.81 -22.31 -3.81
CA LEU A 374 -19.47 -22.17 -2.39
C LEU A 374 -18.39 -21.07 -2.23
N TYR A 375 -17.37 -21.08 -3.10
CA TYR A 375 -16.34 -20.03 -3.12
C TYR A 375 -16.96 -18.64 -3.23
N ILE A 376 -17.81 -18.41 -4.22
CA ILE A 376 -18.51 -17.14 -4.42
C ILE A 376 -19.36 -16.79 -3.17
N GLY A 377 -20.15 -17.74 -2.67
CA GLY A 377 -21.00 -17.53 -1.50
C GLY A 377 -20.20 -17.11 -0.25
N VAL A 378 -19.04 -17.74 -0.02
CA VAL A 378 -18.14 -17.39 1.08
C VAL A 378 -17.65 -15.95 0.92
N PHE A 379 -17.17 -15.54 -0.25
CA PHE A 379 -16.63 -14.19 -0.44
C PHE A 379 -17.70 -13.11 -0.50
N VAL A 380 -18.93 -13.40 -0.90
CA VAL A 380 -20.11 -12.53 -0.71
C VAL A 380 -20.34 -12.27 0.78
N LEU A 381 -20.35 -13.33 1.62
CA LEU A 381 -20.55 -13.20 3.07
C LEU A 381 -19.37 -12.47 3.74
N VAL A 382 -18.13 -12.75 3.31
CA VAL A 382 -16.93 -12.07 3.80
C VAL A 382 -17.00 -10.58 3.47
N SER A 383 -17.43 -10.20 2.26
CA SER A 383 -17.59 -8.80 1.85
C SER A 383 -18.68 -8.07 2.62
N LEU A 384 -19.80 -8.71 2.92
CA LEU A 384 -20.81 -8.20 3.86
C LEU A 384 -20.25 -8.07 5.27
N GLY A 385 -19.41 -9.04 5.69
CA GLY A 385 -18.66 -8.99 6.95
C GLY A 385 -17.73 -7.78 7.05
N ILE A 386 -17.08 -7.39 5.95
CA ILE A 386 -16.27 -6.15 5.87
C ILE A 386 -17.14 -4.94 6.23
N ALA A 387 -18.34 -4.82 5.64
CA ALA A 387 -19.24 -3.72 5.93
C ALA A 387 -19.64 -3.70 7.43
N GLY A 388 -20.00 -4.85 8.00
CA GLY A 388 -20.34 -4.98 9.41
C GLY A 388 -19.17 -4.64 10.34
N LEU A 389 -17.96 -5.15 10.06
CA LEU A 389 -16.75 -4.86 10.83
C LEU A 389 -16.35 -3.37 10.75
N ALA A 390 -16.48 -2.75 9.58
CA ALA A 390 -16.20 -1.34 9.40
C ALA A 390 -17.14 -0.45 10.23
N LEU A 391 -18.44 -0.74 10.24
CA LEU A 391 -19.42 -0.03 11.07
C LEU A 391 -19.16 -0.24 12.57
N ARG A 392 -18.75 -1.45 12.99
CA ARG A 392 -18.34 -1.72 14.37
C ARG A 392 -17.08 -0.94 14.76
N LEU A 393 -16.11 -0.86 13.84
CA LEU A 393 -14.90 -0.06 14.05
C LEU A 393 -15.26 1.42 14.27
N GLY A 394 -16.19 1.97 13.48
CA GLY A 394 -16.66 3.35 13.60
C GLY A 394 -17.19 3.72 14.98
N LYS A 395 -17.74 2.74 15.73
CA LYS A 395 -18.19 2.95 17.13
C LYS A 395 -17.04 3.08 18.13
N ARG A 396 -15.82 2.71 17.75
CA ARG A 396 -14.60 2.78 18.60
C ARG A 396 -13.66 3.92 18.24
N LEU A 397 -13.89 4.54 17.08
CA LEU A 397 -13.12 5.69 16.63
C LEU A 397 -13.66 6.96 17.26
N SER A 398 -12.77 7.90 17.59
CA SER A 398 -13.22 9.26 17.92
C SER A 398 -13.86 9.92 16.68
N PRO A 399 -14.77 10.89 16.85
CA PRO A 399 -15.39 11.58 15.72
C PRO A 399 -14.37 12.16 14.72
N VAL A 400 -13.23 12.64 15.22
CA VAL A 400 -12.15 13.23 14.42
C VAL A 400 -11.32 12.16 13.69
N GLN A 401 -11.15 10.97 14.27
CA GLN A 401 -10.47 9.85 13.61
C GLN A 401 -11.33 9.26 12.50
N ASP A 402 -12.64 9.13 12.74
CA ASP A 402 -13.58 8.61 11.75
C ASP A 402 -13.86 9.63 10.64
N ASN A 403 -13.98 10.92 10.97
CA ASN A 403 -14.22 11.99 10.01
C ASN A 403 -13.15 13.08 10.09
N PRO A 404 -12.12 13.04 9.22
CA PRO A 404 -11.05 14.04 9.22
C PRO A 404 -11.51 15.48 8.96
N SER A 405 -12.67 15.67 8.31
CA SER A 405 -13.22 17.02 8.04
C SER A 405 -13.64 17.77 9.30
N LEU A 406 -13.82 17.05 10.42
CA LEU A 406 -14.12 17.64 11.72
C LEU A 406 -12.90 18.23 12.44
N ARG A 407 -11.69 18.01 11.90
CA ARG A 407 -10.49 18.67 12.42
C ARG A 407 -10.56 20.14 12.08
N ALA A 408 -10.64 21.00 13.11
CA ALA A 408 -10.52 22.44 12.91
C ALA A 408 -9.26 22.74 12.10
N ALA A 409 -9.33 23.68 11.17
CA ALA A 409 -8.12 24.21 10.54
C ALA A 409 -7.16 24.61 11.67
N PRO A 410 -5.86 24.34 11.57
CA PRO A 410 -4.91 24.81 12.56
C PRO A 410 -5.13 26.32 12.70
N ALA A 411 -5.29 26.79 13.95
CA ALA A 411 -5.29 28.22 14.22
C ALA A 411 -4.10 28.83 13.48
N PRO A 412 -4.26 30.02 12.84
CA PRO A 412 -3.16 30.64 12.14
C PRO A 412 -1.93 30.61 13.02
N ALA A 413 -0.81 30.12 12.50
CA ALA A 413 0.35 29.79 13.29
C ALA A 413 0.72 31.01 14.15
N ALA A 414 1.20 30.77 15.36
CA ALA A 414 1.64 31.81 16.31
C ALA A 414 2.62 32.83 15.71
N ALA A 415 3.17 32.57 14.52
CA ALA A 415 3.92 33.49 13.70
C ALA A 415 3.14 34.76 13.31
N ASP A 416 1.83 34.62 13.01
CA ASP A 416 0.99 35.79 12.71
C ASP A 416 0.64 36.58 13.97
N ALA A 417 0.49 35.88 15.10
CA ALA A 417 0.28 36.52 16.38
C ALA A 417 1.53 37.27 16.86
N VAL A 418 2.74 36.75 16.58
CA VAL A 418 4.00 37.42 16.88
C VAL A 418 4.21 38.59 15.90
N ALA A 419 3.86 38.46 14.62
CA ALA A 419 3.94 39.55 13.65
C ALA A 419 2.98 40.70 14.00
N VAL A 420 1.76 40.38 14.44
CA VAL A 420 0.78 41.38 14.90
C VAL A 420 1.26 42.04 16.20
N ALA A 421 1.84 41.27 17.15
CA ALA A 421 2.38 41.80 18.41
C ALA A 421 3.62 42.68 18.19
N VAL A 422 4.48 42.33 17.21
CA VAL A 422 5.64 43.14 16.83
C VAL A 422 5.21 44.41 16.11
N ALA A 423 4.21 44.33 15.23
CA ALA A 423 3.63 45.51 14.56
C ALA A 423 2.95 46.46 15.57
N ALA A 424 2.23 45.93 16.56
CA ALA A 424 1.60 46.73 17.62
C ALA A 424 2.63 47.40 18.51
N LYS A 425 3.73 46.74 18.85
CA LYS A 425 4.85 47.36 19.59
C LYS A 425 5.59 48.42 18.80
N GLY A 426 5.74 48.23 17.45
CA GLY A 426 6.35 49.21 16.56
C GLY A 426 5.54 50.50 16.41
N VAL A 427 4.22 50.42 16.51
CA VAL A 427 3.32 51.58 16.47
C VAL A 427 3.33 52.32 17.79
N ALA A 428 3.40 51.61 18.94
CA ALA A 428 3.49 52.24 20.27
C ALA A 428 4.84 52.96 20.48
N ALA A 429 5.91 52.52 19.87
CA ALA A 429 7.24 53.14 19.99
C ALA A 429 7.42 54.41 19.14
N ARG A 430 6.53 54.70 18.16
CA ARG A 430 6.56 55.90 17.33
C ARG A 430 5.63 57.03 17.80
N GLY A 431 4.89 56.77 18.89
CA GLY A 431 3.91 57.75 19.43
C GLY A 431 4.44 58.66 20.56
N VAL A 432 5.74 58.57 20.89
CA VAL A 432 6.34 59.45 21.89
C VAL A 432 7.44 60.30 21.20
N ALA A 433 7.04 61.33 20.48
CA ALA A 433 7.92 62.43 20.10
C ALA A 433 7.51 63.65 20.96
N GLU A 434 8.41 64.11 21.77
CA GLU A 434 8.30 65.27 22.67
C GLU A 434 7.89 66.56 21.95
N PRO A 435 7.17 67.46 22.61
CA PRO A 435 7.03 68.84 22.11
C PRO A 435 8.27 69.63 22.48
N VAL A 436 8.88 70.23 21.44
CA VAL A 436 9.92 71.27 21.58
C VAL A 436 9.30 72.52 22.13
N ALA A 437 9.80 72.98 23.27
CA ALA A 437 9.53 74.30 23.84
C ALA A 437 10.31 75.37 23.08
N VAL A 438 9.67 76.52 22.79
CA VAL A 438 10.26 77.84 22.57
C VAL A 438 9.79 78.75 23.69
#